data_de8e7a5f0d1baf256b0bbd447fc4e866
#
_entry.id   de8e7a5f0d1baf256b0bbd447fc4e866
#
_cell.length_a   1.000
_cell.length_b   1.000
_cell.length_c   1.000
_cell.angle_alpha   90.00
_cell.angle_beta   90.00
_cell.angle_gamma   90.00
#
_symmetry.space_group_name_H-M   'P 1'
#
loop_
_entity.id
_entity.type
_entity.pdbx_description
1 polymer ?
#
loop_
_entity_poly.entity_id
_entity_poly.type
_entity_poly.pdbx_seq_one_letter_code
_entity_poly.pdbx_strand_id
1 'polypeptide(L)'
;MSQSKFSLADLLTVLGTLGFGFFCFLSVNFLTLGDTTTSIIWAVLISVILGGLAFGVKLLKRTSRNFKTFIIWEWVLIFLFVVVAFFAIFPFSHYFVVTAQKEGIQKKVVSNITQAEGLFIAYESYADNRLNIYKSRLNSIVAAKRVNPEEYKNFGFVEGTDDNTQVENKMFSLKAQLYPSNYSEMKQIDSDWLSDAKDKVTSWSPTGIVKVVNTLKIEISSWYEQLKKYSSFRAKGETATDFDFPLSFDDVSGIFNKNSKPTLLSLSIGIGL
;
A
#
# COMPACT_ATOMS: atom_id res chain seq x y z
N MET A 1 -33.59 -36.20 -27.30
CA MET A 1 -32.83 -35.30 -26.42
C MET A 1 -33.54 -33.95 -26.40
N SER A 2 -34.26 -33.63 -25.32
CA SER A 2 -34.88 -32.30 -25.18
C SER A 2 -33.78 -31.27 -24.96
N GLN A 3 -33.57 -30.38 -25.93
CA GLN A 3 -32.65 -29.24 -25.73
C GLN A 3 -33.15 -28.42 -24.54
N SER A 4 -32.33 -28.36 -23.49
CA SER A 4 -32.63 -27.55 -22.33
C SER A 4 -32.55 -26.08 -22.74
N LYS A 5 -33.69 -25.48 -23.04
CA LYS A 5 -33.74 -24.04 -23.32
C LYS A 5 -33.25 -23.30 -22.07
N PHE A 6 -32.17 -22.54 -22.21
CA PHE A 6 -31.65 -21.63 -21.19
C PHE A 6 -32.76 -20.64 -20.81
N SER A 7 -33.13 -20.59 -19.56
CA SER A 7 -34.24 -19.75 -19.09
C SER A 7 -33.73 -18.44 -18.52
N LEU A 8 -34.57 -17.43 -18.45
CA LEU A 8 -34.26 -16.15 -17.80
C LEU A 8 -33.80 -16.37 -16.33
N ALA A 9 -34.43 -17.35 -15.66
CA ALA A 9 -34.01 -17.70 -14.28
C ALA A 9 -32.57 -18.25 -14.21
N ASP A 10 -32.11 -18.97 -15.24
CA ASP A 10 -30.73 -19.45 -15.31
C ASP A 10 -29.74 -18.29 -15.45
N LEU A 11 -30.09 -17.32 -16.33
CA LEU A 11 -29.30 -16.12 -16.52
C LEU A 11 -29.18 -15.33 -15.23
N LEU A 12 -30.28 -15.10 -14.52
CA LEU A 12 -30.30 -14.39 -13.25
C LEU A 12 -29.50 -15.12 -12.17
N THR A 13 -29.59 -16.45 -12.13
CA THR A 13 -28.78 -17.26 -11.17
C THR A 13 -27.28 -17.10 -11.45
N VAL A 14 -26.87 -17.20 -12.72
CA VAL A 14 -25.46 -17.05 -13.10
C VAL A 14 -24.97 -15.62 -12.79
N LEU A 15 -25.70 -14.61 -13.19
CA LEU A 15 -25.33 -13.21 -12.90
C LEU A 15 -25.30 -12.93 -11.39
N GLY A 16 -26.27 -13.44 -10.65
CA GLY A 16 -26.32 -13.29 -9.19
C GLY A 16 -25.13 -13.96 -8.48
N THR A 17 -24.79 -15.19 -8.85
CA THR A 17 -23.64 -15.90 -8.26
C THR A 17 -22.32 -15.27 -8.64
N LEU A 18 -22.14 -14.79 -9.87
CA LEU A 18 -20.94 -14.07 -10.30
C LEU A 18 -20.82 -12.72 -9.61
N GLY A 19 -21.89 -11.94 -9.51
CA GLY A 19 -21.91 -10.67 -8.78
C GLY A 19 -21.58 -10.85 -7.29
N PHE A 20 -22.19 -11.86 -6.66
CA PHE A 20 -21.90 -12.19 -5.28
C PHE A 20 -20.44 -12.61 -5.08
N GLY A 21 -19.91 -13.45 -5.96
CA GLY A 21 -18.51 -13.86 -5.95
C GLY A 21 -17.55 -12.69 -6.14
N PHE A 22 -17.89 -11.72 -6.98
CA PHE A 22 -17.11 -10.51 -7.20
C PHE A 22 -16.98 -9.67 -5.90
N PHE A 23 -18.08 -9.44 -5.18
CA PHE A 23 -18.01 -8.73 -3.89
C PHE A 23 -17.26 -9.54 -2.84
N CYS A 24 -17.37 -10.87 -2.82
CA CYS A 24 -16.55 -11.72 -1.98
C CYS A 24 -15.05 -11.61 -2.34
N PHE A 25 -14.71 -11.54 -3.63
CA PHE A 25 -13.34 -11.28 -4.08
C PHE A 25 -12.79 -9.98 -3.49
N LEU A 26 -13.51 -8.87 -3.65
CA LEU A 26 -13.08 -7.57 -3.13
C LEU A 26 -12.92 -7.59 -1.61
N SER A 27 -13.84 -8.25 -0.92
CA SER A 27 -13.80 -8.39 0.53
C SER A 27 -12.59 -9.20 1.02
N VAL A 28 -12.35 -10.37 0.42
CA VAL A 28 -11.19 -11.20 0.77
C VAL A 28 -9.90 -10.46 0.43
N ASN A 29 -9.88 -9.67 -0.67
CA ASN A 29 -8.74 -8.84 -1.02
C ASN A 29 -8.45 -7.78 0.05
N PHE A 30 -9.47 -7.18 0.67
CA PHE A 30 -9.31 -6.32 1.84
C PHE A 30 -8.73 -7.08 3.04
N LEU A 31 -9.29 -8.24 3.38
CA LEU A 31 -8.88 -9.05 4.52
C LEU A 31 -7.44 -9.55 4.42
N THR A 32 -7.00 -9.87 3.21
CA THR A 32 -5.65 -10.42 2.93
C THR A 32 -4.63 -9.35 2.57
N LEU A 33 -5.00 -8.06 2.65
CA LEU A 33 -4.16 -6.92 2.28
C LEU A 33 -3.55 -7.05 0.87
N GLY A 34 -4.39 -7.48 -0.10
CA GLY A 34 -4.03 -7.50 -1.52
C GLY A 34 -3.54 -8.84 -2.07
N ASP A 35 -3.67 -9.95 -1.32
CA ASP A 35 -3.40 -11.28 -1.89
C ASP A 35 -4.50 -11.65 -2.90
N THR A 36 -4.22 -11.29 -4.15
CA THR A 36 -5.14 -11.51 -5.28
C THR A 36 -5.38 -12.99 -5.52
N THR A 37 -4.37 -13.84 -5.31
CA THR A 37 -4.49 -15.29 -5.55
C THR A 37 -5.48 -15.92 -4.59
N THR A 38 -5.31 -15.71 -3.30
CA THR A 38 -6.24 -16.17 -2.27
C THR A 38 -7.65 -15.61 -2.49
N SER A 39 -7.75 -14.33 -2.88
CA SER A 39 -9.04 -13.66 -3.14
C SER A 39 -9.79 -14.29 -4.31
N ILE A 40 -9.10 -14.62 -5.40
CA ILE A 40 -9.68 -15.31 -6.56
C ILE A 40 -10.15 -16.72 -6.19
N ILE A 41 -9.32 -17.47 -5.46
CA ILE A 41 -9.66 -18.85 -5.04
C ILE A 41 -10.96 -18.86 -4.24
N TRP A 42 -11.08 -17.99 -3.23
CA TRP A 42 -12.29 -17.91 -2.41
C TRP A 42 -13.52 -17.44 -3.22
N ALA A 43 -13.37 -16.44 -4.09
CA ALA A 43 -14.46 -15.97 -4.93
C ALA A 43 -14.99 -17.05 -5.87
N VAL A 44 -14.09 -17.76 -6.54
CA VAL A 44 -14.44 -18.85 -7.46
C VAL A 44 -15.08 -20.00 -6.69
N LEU A 45 -14.52 -20.40 -5.54
CA LEU A 45 -15.04 -21.48 -4.71
C LEU A 45 -16.47 -21.17 -4.24
N ILE A 46 -16.73 -19.96 -3.71
CA ILE A 46 -18.07 -19.54 -3.28
C ILE A 46 -19.03 -19.52 -4.47
N SER A 47 -18.63 -18.94 -5.61
CA SER A 47 -19.48 -18.84 -6.81
C SER A 47 -19.83 -20.22 -7.37
N VAL A 48 -18.88 -21.12 -7.46
CA VAL A 48 -19.07 -22.48 -7.97
C VAL A 48 -19.96 -23.31 -7.04
N ILE A 49 -19.76 -23.21 -5.73
CA ILE A 49 -20.60 -23.94 -4.76
C ILE A 49 -22.04 -23.41 -4.82
N LEU A 50 -22.25 -22.10 -4.71
CA LEU A 50 -23.59 -21.53 -4.73
C LEU A 50 -24.30 -21.77 -6.07
N GLY A 51 -23.61 -21.54 -7.17
CA GLY A 51 -24.14 -21.79 -8.52
C GLY A 51 -24.41 -23.28 -8.76
N GLY A 52 -23.51 -24.15 -8.32
CA GLY A 52 -23.67 -25.60 -8.43
C GLY A 52 -24.86 -26.14 -7.60
N LEU A 53 -25.04 -25.66 -6.38
CA LEU A 53 -26.18 -26.03 -5.55
C LEU A 53 -27.51 -25.54 -6.15
N ALA A 54 -27.57 -24.28 -6.62
CA ALA A 54 -28.76 -23.73 -7.28
C ALA A 54 -29.10 -24.50 -8.56
N PHE A 55 -28.10 -24.82 -9.37
CA PHE A 55 -28.30 -25.64 -10.58
C PHE A 55 -28.68 -27.08 -10.26
N GLY A 56 -28.10 -27.69 -9.20
CA GLY A 56 -28.44 -29.02 -8.73
C GLY A 56 -29.91 -29.15 -8.34
N VAL A 57 -30.44 -28.19 -7.57
CA VAL A 57 -31.89 -28.14 -7.23
C VAL A 57 -32.76 -28.10 -8.49
N LYS A 58 -32.35 -27.32 -9.50
CA LYS A 58 -33.09 -27.23 -10.77
C LYS A 58 -33.05 -28.54 -11.54
N LEU A 59 -31.91 -29.22 -11.61
CA LEU A 59 -31.78 -30.52 -12.30
C LEU A 59 -32.68 -31.59 -11.64
N LEU A 60 -32.71 -31.64 -10.30
CA LEU A 60 -33.56 -32.56 -9.57
C LEU A 60 -35.05 -32.36 -9.89
N LYS A 61 -35.53 -31.11 -9.96
CA LYS A 61 -36.91 -30.77 -10.36
C LYS A 61 -37.27 -31.23 -11.76
N ARG A 62 -36.33 -31.27 -12.68
CA ARG A 62 -36.55 -31.68 -14.09
C ARG A 62 -36.53 -33.18 -14.30
N THR A 63 -35.83 -33.95 -13.45
CA THR A 63 -35.56 -35.37 -13.67
C THR A 63 -36.46 -36.27 -12.86
N SER A 64 -37.48 -35.76 -12.16
CA SER A 64 -38.31 -36.47 -11.20
C SER A 64 -39.13 -37.61 -11.78
N ARG A 65 -38.53 -38.79 -11.90
CA ARG A 65 -39.24 -40.10 -12.14
C ARG A 65 -39.65 -40.81 -10.85
N ASN A 66 -38.93 -40.60 -9.73
CA ASN A 66 -39.20 -41.19 -8.40
C ASN A 66 -39.38 -40.07 -7.38
N PHE A 67 -40.61 -39.64 -7.18
CA PHE A 67 -40.99 -38.46 -6.41
C PHE A 67 -40.45 -38.42 -4.97
N LYS A 68 -40.46 -39.51 -4.25
CA LYS A 68 -40.05 -39.52 -2.81
C LYS A 68 -38.55 -39.30 -2.59
N THR A 69 -37.69 -39.93 -3.38
CA THR A 69 -36.23 -39.83 -3.21
C THR A 69 -35.68 -38.48 -3.69
N PHE A 70 -36.26 -37.93 -4.77
CA PHE A 70 -35.83 -36.64 -5.31
C PHE A 70 -36.22 -35.47 -4.40
N ILE A 71 -37.35 -35.52 -3.71
CA ILE A 71 -37.75 -34.51 -2.73
C ILE A 71 -36.74 -34.43 -1.59
N ILE A 72 -36.27 -35.56 -1.06
CA ILE A 72 -35.29 -35.55 0.02
C ILE A 72 -33.99 -34.87 -0.44
N TRP A 73 -33.47 -35.20 -1.60
CA TRP A 73 -32.26 -34.58 -2.14
C TRP A 73 -32.45 -33.11 -2.47
N GLU A 74 -33.63 -32.68 -2.94
CA GLU A 74 -33.95 -31.28 -3.17
C GLU A 74 -33.86 -30.49 -1.86
N TRP A 75 -34.47 -31.00 -0.76
CA TRP A 75 -34.39 -30.35 0.55
C TRP A 75 -32.97 -30.34 1.11
N VAL A 76 -32.18 -31.37 0.90
CA VAL A 76 -30.77 -31.43 1.30
C VAL A 76 -29.97 -30.35 0.57
N LEU A 77 -30.14 -30.20 -0.76
CA LEU A 77 -29.43 -29.19 -1.54
C LEU A 77 -29.87 -27.77 -1.15
N ILE A 78 -31.17 -27.54 -0.91
CA ILE A 78 -31.68 -26.23 -0.43
C ILE A 78 -31.08 -25.92 0.96
N PHE A 79 -31.08 -26.87 1.87
CA PHE A 79 -30.48 -26.69 3.18
C PHE A 79 -28.97 -26.34 3.06
N LEU A 80 -28.25 -27.08 2.24
CA LEU A 80 -26.82 -26.83 2.00
C LEU A 80 -26.59 -25.45 1.39
N PHE A 81 -27.44 -25.04 0.43
CA PHE A 81 -27.40 -23.70 -0.17
C PHE A 81 -27.58 -22.61 0.89
N VAL A 82 -28.57 -22.76 1.78
CA VAL A 82 -28.82 -21.79 2.84
C VAL A 82 -27.62 -21.71 3.80
N VAL A 83 -27.04 -22.86 4.18
CA VAL A 83 -25.86 -22.91 5.06
C VAL A 83 -24.66 -22.22 4.39
N VAL A 84 -24.37 -22.55 3.14
CA VAL A 84 -23.24 -21.93 2.41
C VAL A 84 -23.49 -20.45 2.20
N ALA A 85 -24.70 -20.04 1.83
CA ALA A 85 -25.08 -18.64 1.67
C ALA A 85 -24.92 -17.85 2.97
N PHE A 86 -25.33 -18.46 4.11
CA PHE A 86 -25.16 -17.86 5.42
C PHE A 86 -23.70 -17.57 5.75
N PHE A 87 -22.79 -18.51 5.52
CA PHE A 87 -21.36 -18.28 5.72
C PHE A 87 -20.76 -17.30 4.70
N ALA A 88 -21.23 -17.33 3.47
CA ALA A 88 -20.74 -16.45 2.39
C ALA A 88 -21.22 -14.99 2.57
N ILE A 89 -22.27 -14.75 3.35
CA ILE A 89 -22.75 -13.40 3.68
C ILE A 89 -21.70 -12.58 4.46
N PHE A 90 -20.84 -13.23 5.25
CA PHE A 90 -19.82 -12.52 6.01
C PHE A 90 -18.75 -11.86 5.13
N PRO A 91 -18.06 -12.58 4.22
CA PRO A 91 -17.16 -11.92 3.30
C PRO A 91 -17.90 -10.93 2.38
N PHE A 92 -19.13 -11.22 1.95
CA PHE A 92 -19.92 -10.28 1.15
C PHE A 92 -20.17 -8.97 1.90
N SER A 93 -20.67 -9.02 3.12
CA SER A 93 -21.00 -7.83 3.92
C SER A 93 -19.78 -7.02 4.33
N HIS A 94 -18.64 -7.66 4.52
CA HIS A 94 -17.39 -6.98 4.88
C HIS A 94 -16.95 -5.94 3.85
N TYR A 95 -17.15 -6.19 2.56
CA TYR A 95 -16.90 -5.20 1.51
C TYR A 95 -17.66 -3.90 1.77
N PHE A 96 -18.94 -3.99 2.10
CA PHE A 96 -19.78 -2.81 2.36
C PHE A 96 -19.38 -2.09 3.65
N VAL A 97 -18.98 -2.83 4.67
CA VAL A 97 -18.49 -2.25 5.94
C VAL A 97 -17.20 -1.46 5.72
N VAL A 98 -16.26 -1.99 4.94
CA VAL A 98 -15.03 -1.27 4.57
C VAL A 98 -15.36 -0.04 3.72
N THR A 99 -16.25 -0.20 2.73
CA THR A 99 -16.66 0.90 1.84
C THR A 99 -17.41 2.01 2.61
N ALA A 100 -18.18 1.67 3.63
CA ALA A 100 -18.82 2.67 4.50
C ALA A 100 -17.80 3.52 5.30
N GLN A 101 -16.59 3.02 5.50
CA GLN A 101 -15.49 3.74 6.16
C GLN A 101 -14.52 4.41 5.18
N LYS A 102 -14.88 4.44 3.89
CA LYS A 102 -14.05 4.95 2.78
C LYS A 102 -13.36 6.27 3.11
N GLU A 103 -14.09 7.29 3.53
CA GLU A 103 -13.57 8.65 3.78
C GLU A 103 -12.52 8.65 4.89
N GLY A 104 -12.76 7.91 5.96
CA GLY A 104 -11.80 7.77 7.07
C GLY A 104 -10.51 7.09 6.65
N ILE A 105 -10.63 6.02 5.83
CA ILE A 105 -9.48 5.30 5.27
C ILE A 105 -8.69 6.21 4.33
N GLN A 106 -9.38 6.86 3.38
CA GLN A 106 -8.74 7.78 2.43
C GLN A 106 -7.97 8.88 3.16
N LYS A 107 -8.58 9.54 4.15
CA LYS A 107 -7.95 10.62 4.92
C LYS A 107 -6.66 10.16 5.59
N LYS A 108 -6.65 8.98 6.21
CA LYS A 108 -5.47 8.44 6.90
C LYS A 108 -4.36 8.05 5.92
N VAL A 109 -4.70 7.35 4.85
CA VAL A 109 -3.71 6.94 3.85
C VAL A 109 -3.12 8.15 3.13
N VAL A 110 -3.93 9.14 2.76
CA VAL A 110 -3.44 10.39 2.16
C VAL A 110 -2.54 11.15 3.14
N SER A 111 -2.86 11.18 4.44
CA SER A 111 -1.99 11.77 5.46
C SER A 111 -0.62 11.09 5.50
N ASN A 112 -0.58 9.75 5.47
CA ASN A 112 0.67 9.00 5.43
C ASN A 112 1.48 9.27 4.15
N ILE A 113 0.80 9.37 3.00
CA ILE A 113 1.43 9.73 1.71
C ILE A 113 2.04 11.14 1.79
N THR A 114 1.32 12.10 2.35
CA THR A 114 1.83 13.49 2.51
C THR A 114 3.03 13.56 3.44
N GLN A 115 3.08 12.74 4.49
CA GLN A 115 4.27 12.62 5.32
C GLN A 115 5.46 12.06 4.52
N ALA A 116 5.21 11.10 3.66
CA ALA A 116 6.24 10.53 2.78
C ALA A 116 6.77 11.55 1.75
N GLU A 117 5.90 12.35 1.15
CA GLU A 117 6.29 13.50 0.31
C GLU A 117 7.21 14.46 1.08
N GLY A 118 6.93 14.69 2.37
CA GLY A 118 7.74 15.53 3.26
C GLY A 118 9.13 14.99 3.56
N LEU A 119 9.36 13.69 3.45
CA LEU A 119 10.65 13.03 3.72
C LEU A 119 11.77 13.57 2.81
N PHE A 120 11.53 13.65 1.49
CA PHE A 120 12.50 14.17 0.53
C PHE A 120 12.77 15.66 0.72
N ILE A 121 11.73 16.45 0.99
CA ILE A 121 11.85 17.88 1.27
C ILE A 121 12.70 18.12 2.52
N ALA A 122 12.44 17.35 3.57
CA ALA A 122 13.21 17.44 4.81
C ALA A 122 14.69 17.03 4.61
N TYR A 123 14.93 15.98 3.81
CA TYR A 123 16.28 15.56 3.49
C TYR A 123 17.07 16.62 2.69
N GLU A 124 16.46 17.20 1.66
CA GLU A 124 17.08 18.26 0.87
C GLU A 124 17.41 19.48 1.74
N SER A 125 16.46 19.88 2.58
CA SER A 125 16.68 20.97 3.53
C SER A 125 17.83 20.68 4.51
N TYR A 126 17.89 19.46 5.03
CA TYR A 126 19.00 19.00 5.87
C TYR A 126 20.33 19.02 5.12
N ALA A 127 20.38 18.45 3.92
CA ALA A 127 21.60 18.36 3.11
C ALA A 127 22.14 19.74 2.72
N ASP A 128 21.26 20.63 2.27
CA ASP A 128 21.62 22.01 1.90
C ASP A 128 22.09 22.83 3.11
N ASN A 129 21.43 22.71 4.24
CA ASN A 129 21.88 23.35 5.48
C ASN A 129 23.27 22.85 5.91
N ARG A 130 23.49 21.55 5.81
CA ARG A 130 24.77 20.91 6.10
C ARG A 130 25.90 21.43 5.18
N LEU A 131 25.62 21.52 3.89
CA LEU A 131 26.54 22.09 2.90
C LEU A 131 26.88 23.54 3.23
N ASN A 132 25.88 24.34 3.60
CA ASN A 132 26.09 25.76 3.95
C ASN A 132 26.94 25.94 5.22
N ILE A 133 26.68 25.13 6.26
CA ILE A 133 27.47 25.16 7.50
C ILE A 133 28.93 24.76 7.20
N TYR A 134 29.12 23.69 6.42
CA TYR A 134 30.47 23.23 6.07
C TYR A 134 31.23 24.25 5.24
N LYS A 135 30.58 24.88 4.23
CA LYS A 135 31.15 25.97 3.44
C LYS A 135 31.61 27.14 4.31
N SER A 136 30.74 27.54 5.24
CA SER A 136 31.06 28.65 6.19
C SER A 136 32.27 28.28 7.04
N ARG A 137 32.34 27.04 7.52
CA ARG A 137 33.49 26.55 8.29
C ARG A 137 34.80 26.55 7.47
N LEU A 138 34.76 26.05 6.24
CA LEU A 138 35.93 26.07 5.34
C LEU A 138 36.42 27.50 5.07
N ASN A 139 35.51 28.42 4.78
CA ASN A 139 35.86 29.82 4.53
C ASN A 139 36.46 30.48 5.80
N SER A 140 35.96 30.17 6.98
CA SER A 140 36.50 30.64 8.23
C SER A 140 37.96 30.17 8.45
N ILE A 141 38.25 28.92 8.11
CA ILE A 141 39.60 28.35 8.22
C ILE A 141 40.57 29.01 7.24
N VAL A 142 40.11 29.20 6.00
CA VAL A 142 40.91 29.93 4.98
C VAL A 142 41.19 31.37 5.42
N ALA A 143 40.21 32.08 5.95
CA ALA A 143 40.43 33.44 6.47
C ALA A 143 41.41 33.50 7.63
N ALA A 144 41.40 32.46 8.49
CA ALA A 144 42.30 32.34 9.65
C ALA A 144 43.68 31.72 9.34
N LYS A 145 44.00 31.38 8.10
CA LYS A 145 45.22 30.61 7.73
C LYS A 145 46.52 31.20 8.24
N ARG A 146 46.62 32.55 8.36
CA ARG A 146 47.79 33.23 8.87
C ARG A 146 47.90 33.17 10.38
N VAL A 147 46.76 33.08 11.08
CA VAL A 147 46.69 33.07 12.56
C VAL A 147 46.77 31.65 13.08
N ASN A 148 46.18 30.70 12.38
CA ASN A 148 46.10 29.28 12.74
C ASN A 148 46.47 28.36 11.55
N PRO A 149 47.78 28.34 11.17
CA PRO A 149 48.22 27.54 10.04
C PRO A 149 48.10 26.02 10.27
N GLU A 150 48.13 25.58 11.52
CA GLU A 150 47.94 24.15 11.85
C GLU A 150 46.51 23.68 11.58
N GLU A 151 45.50 24.46 11.94
CA GLU A 151 44.11 24.16 11.63
C GLU A 151 43.90 24.09 10.12
N TYR A 152 44.46 25.03 9.36
CA TYR A 152 44.40 25.04 7.90
C TYR A 152 44.96 23.72 7.31
N LYS A 153 46.17 23.28 7.77
CA LYS A 153 46.74 22.00 7.33
C LYS A 153 45.96 20.79 7.81
N ASN A 154 45.44 20.86 9.04
CA ASN A 154 44.62 19.78 9.60
C ASN A 154 43.33 19.54 8.85
N PHE A 155 42.73 20.58 8.24
CA PHE A 155 41.59 20.44 7.32
C PHE A 155 42.01 19.96 5.93
N GLY A 156 43.29 19.71 5.68
CA GLY A 156 43.84 19.21 4.43
C GLY A 156 43.89 20.26 3.32
N PHE A 157 44.05 21.53 3.70
CA PHE A 157 44.45 22.58 2.76
C PHE A 157 45.94 22.55 2.52
N VAL A 158 46.35 22.87 1.28
CA VAL A 158 47.73 22.87 0.82
C VAL A 158 48.14 24.32 0.55
N GLU A 159 49.25 24.76 1.13
CA GLU A 159 49.82 26.07 0.84
C GLU A 159 50.30 26.17 -0.62
N GLY A 160 50.14 27.34 -1.25
CA GLY A 160 50.51 27.55 -2.62
C GLY A 160 49.48 27.14 -3.68
N THR A 161 48.40 26.50 -3.25
CA THR A 161 47.24 26.21 -4.11
C THR A 161 46.14 27.22 -3.84
N ASP A 162 45.36 27.56 -4.89
CA ASP A 162 44.21 28.48 -4.74
C ASP A 162 43.21 27.96 -3.70
N ASP A 163 42.94 28.77 -2.67
CA ASP A 163 42.07 28.43 -1.57
C ASP A 163 40.62 28.20 -2.01
N ASN A 164 40.11 28.99 -2.96
CA ASN A 164 38.75 28.86 -3.46
C ASN A 164 38.55 27.53 -4.17
N THR A 165 39.49 27.13 -5.00
CA THR A 165 39.49 25.83 -5.70
C THR A 165 39.49 24.67 -4.68
N GLN A 166 40.25 24.79 -3.58
CA GLN A 166 40.29 23.77 -2.55
C GLN A 166 38.95 23.69 -1.80
N VAL A 167 38.34 24.84 -1.47
CA VAL A 167 37.01 24.90 -0.87
C VAL A 167 35.97 24.25 -1.78
N GLU A 168 35.93 24.59 -3.05
CA GLU A 168 35.02 24.02 -4.04
C GLU A 168 35.17 22.51 -4.18
N ASN A 169 36.40 22.00 -4.24
CA ASN A 169 36.62 20.54 -4.29
C ASN A 169 36.11 19.80 -3.06
N LYS A 170 36.32 20.38 -1.85
CA LYS A 170 35.80 19.79 -0.61
C LYS A 170 34.28 19.84 -0.56
N MET A 171 33.68 20.94 -1.01
CA MET A 171 32.22 21.08 -1.14
C MET A 171 31.65 20.10 -2.15
N PHE A 172 32.29 19.94 -3.31
CA PHE A 172 31.88 18.98 -4.32
C PHE A 172 31.92 17.54 -3.78
N SER A 173 32.98 17.18 -3.06
CA SER A 173 33.07 15.86 -2.43
C SER A 173 31.93 15.58 -1.45
N LEU A 174 31.61 16.53 -0.56
CA LEU A 174 30.50 16.39 0.37
C LEU A 174 29.14 16.33 -0.38
N LYS A 175 28.95 17.23 -1.35
CA LYS A 175 27.72 17.28 -2.15
C LYS A 175 27.49 15.97 -2.91
N ALA A 176 28.53 15.36 -3.48
CA ALA A 176 28.43 14.09 -4.20
C ALA A 176 28.05 12.91 -3.30
N GLN A 177 28.33 12.98 -2.01
CA GLN A 177 27.92 11.97 -1.03
C GLN A 177 26.48 12.17 -0.55
N LEU A 178 26.07 13.43 -0.33
CA LEU A 178 24.71 13.77 0.07
C LEU A 178 23.71 13.62 -1.10
N TYR A 179 24.16 13.93 -2.31
CA TYR A 179 23.40 13.82 -3.54
C TYR A 179 24.16 12.94 -4.55
N PRO A 180 24.18 11.62 -4.35
CA PRO A 180 24.81 10.73 -5.33
C PRO A 180 24.12 10.82 -6.69
N SER A 181 24.80 10.39 -7.74
CA SER A 181 24.36 10.56 -9.14
C SER A 181 22.95 9.99 -9.42
N ASN A 182 22.55 8.96 -8.69
CA ASN A 182 21.22 8.32 -8.78
C ASN A 182 20.14 8.97 -7.91
N TYR A 183 20.47 10.01 -7.10
CA TYR A 183 19.50 10.61 -6.18
C TYR A 183 18.28 11.21 -6.90
N SER A 184 18.53 11.95 -7.98
CA SER A 184 17.43 12.59 -8.73
C SER A 184 16.51 11.57 -9.38
N GLU A 185 17.06 10.49 -9.92
CA GLU A 185 16.29 9.40 -10.51
C GLU A 185 15.47 8.68 -9.44
N MET A 186 16.08 8.32 -8.30
CA MET A 186 15.41 7.74 -7.17
C MET A 186 14.25 8.62 -6.70
N LYS A 187 14.49 9.90 -6.44
CA LYS A 187 13.45 10.84 -6.01
C LYS A 187 12.28 10.92 -7.02
N GLN A 188 12.57 10.90 -8.33
CA GLN A 188 11.53 10.94 -9.36
C GLN A 188 10.67 9.68 -9.33
N ILE A 189 11.29 8.50 -9.30
CA ILE A 189 10.59 7.21 -9.23
C ILE A 189 9.69 7.15 -8.00
N ASP A 190 10.22 7.54 -6.85
CA ASP A 190 9.51 7.51 -5.57
C ASP A 190 8.37 8.54 -5.54
N SER A 191 8.58 9.72 -6.13
CA SER A 191 7.55 10.76 -6.27
C SER A 191 6.42 10.31 -7.22
N ASP A 192 6.75 9.66 -8.33
CA ASP A 192 5.78 9.11 -9.26
C ASP A 192 4.96 7.98 -8.61
N TRP A 193 5.63 7.14 -7.81
CA TRP A 193 4.94 6.10 -7.02
C TRP A 193 3.98 6.70 -5.99
N LEU A 194 4.39 7.75 -5.27
CA LEU A 194 3.53 8.44 -4.29
C LEU A 194 2.32 9.10 -4.98
N SER A 195 2.52 9.69 -6.15
CA SER A 195 1.43 10.27 -6.95
C SER A 195 0.43 9.21 -7.39
N ASP A 196 0.89 8.08 -7.95
CA ASP A 196 0.04 6.94 -8.34
C ASP A 196 -0.70 6.35 -7.12
N ALA A 197 0.00 6.23 -5.98
CA ALA A 197 -0.60 5.78 -4.73
C ALA A 197 -1.73 6.71 -4.27
N LYS A 198 -1.51 8.02 -4.33
CA LYS A 198 -2.49 9.05 -3.98
C LYS A 198 -3.73 8.99 -4.88
N ASP A 199 -3.53 8.81 -6.18
CA ASP A 199 -4.61 8.68 -7.15
C ASP A 199 -5.45 7.42 -6.91
N LYS A 200 -4.82 6.27 -6.63
CA LYS A 200 -5.52 5.03 -6.29
C LYS A 200 -6.34 5.15 -5.01
N VAL A 201 -5.84 5.89 -4.03
CA VAL A 201 -6.53 6.14 -2.76
C VAL A 201 -7.69 7.11 -2.97
N THR A 202 -7.48 8.24 -3.65
CA THR A 202 -8.51 9.27 -3.85
C THR A 202 -9.63 8.82 -4.77
N SER A 203 -9.31 8.04 -5.82
CA SER A 203 -10.30 7.43 -6.72
C SER A 203 -11.02 6.23 -6.10
N TRP A 204 -10.64 5.79 -4.89
CA TRP A 204 -11.16 4.60 -4.25
C TRP A 204 -11.07 3.36 -5.16
N SER A 205 -9.88 3.03 -5.62
CA SER A 205 -9.64 1.75 -6.30
C SER A 205 -9.56 0.62 -5.26
N PRO A 206 -10.54 -0.29 -5.12
CA PRO A 206 -10.56 -1.28 -4.04
C PRO A 206 -9.32 -2.16 -3.99
N THR A 207 -8.85 -2.64 -5.14
CA THR A 207 -7.62 -3.45 -5.22
C THR A 207 -6.36 -2.60 -5.13
N GLY A 208 -6.39 -1.36 -5.63
CA GLY A 208 -5.28 -0.43 -5.60
C GLY A 208 -4.96 0.08 -4.20
N ILE A 209 -5.99 0.52 -3.45
CA ILE A 209 -5.80 1.05 -2.09
C ILE A 209 -5.21 0.01 -1.14
N VAL A 210 -5.63 -1.25 -1.26
CA VAL A 210 -5.10 -2.33 -0.42
C VAL A 210 -3.62 -2.55 -0.68
N LYS A 211 -3.22 -2.54 -1.96
CA LYS A 211 -1.82 -2.66 -2.34
C LYS A 211 -1.00 -1.50 -1.80
N VAL A 212 -1.50 -0.27 -1.93
CA VAL A 212 -0.84 0.92 -1.37
C VAL A 212 -0.66 0.77 0.15
N VAL A 213 -1.70 0.43 0.89
CA VAL A 213 -1.62 0.27 2.36
C VAL A 213 -0.62 -0.79 2.78
N ASN A 214 -0.52 -1.89 2.03
CA ASN A 214 0.41 -2.97 2.32
C ASN A 214 1.87 -2.58 2.06
N THR A 215 2.15 -1.80 1.00
CA THR A 215 3.52 -1.48 0.58
C THR A 215 4.03 -0.14 1.11
N LEU A 216 3.15 0.82 1.39
CA LEU A 216 3.51 2.19 1.75
C LEU A 216 4.57 2.28 2.87
N LYS A 217 4.36 1.56 3.96
CA LYS A 217 5.30 1.58 5.10
C LYS A 217 6.66 0.99 4.73
N ILE A 218 6.68 -0.05 3.91
CA ILE A 218 7.91 -0.74 3.47
C ILE A 218 8.72 0.19 2.57
N GLU A 219 8.06 0.80 1.57
CA GLU A 219 8.70 1.72 0.62
C GLU A 219 9.31 2.93 1.35
N ILE A 220 8.52 3.59 2.18
CA ILE A 220 9.00 4.78 2.89
C ILE A 220 10.13 4.44 3.86
N SER A 221 10.06 3.30 4.55
CA SER A 221 11.16 2.86 5.42
C SER A 221 12.44 2.60 4.61
N SER A 222 12.32 2.03 3.41
CA SER A 222 13.45 1.80 2.50
C SER A 222 14.08 3.13 2.06
N TRP A 223 13.27 4.11 1.66
CA TRP A 223 13.75 5.45 1.27
C TRP A 223 14.43 6.15 2.44
N TYR A 224 13.83 6.12 3.62
CA TYR A 224 14.42 6.72 4.82
C TYR A 224 15.80 6.14 5.14
N GLU A 225 15.94 4.81 5.15
CA GLU A 225 17.22 4.15 5.42
C GLU A 225 18.27 4.51 4.34
N GLN A 226 17.86 4.66 3.09
CA GLN A 226 18.76 5.07 2.01
C GLN A 226 19.22 6.52 2.18
N LEU A 227 18.32 7.45 2.49
CA LEU A 227 18.65 8.85 2.77
C LEU A 227 19.54 8.98 4.01
N LYS A 228 19.25 8.20 5.04
CA LYS A 228 20.10 8.13 6.25
C LYS A 228 21.51 7.65 5.90
N LYS A 229 21.65 6.65 5.05
CA LYS A 229 22.94 6.17 4.57
C LYS A 229 23.71 7.28 3.82
N TYR A 230 23.06 8.05 2.95
CA TYR A 230 23.71 9.19 2.29
C TYR A 230 24.16 10.24 3.31
N SER A 231 23.37 10.48 4.34
CA SER A 231 23.70 11.43 5.40
C SER A 231 24.84 10.99 6.33
N SER A 232 25.19 9.70 6.35
CA SER A 232 26.17 9.15 7.29
C SER A 232 27.63 9.53 6.99
N PHE A 233 27.94 9.92 5.75
CA PHE A 233 29.27 10.40 5.36
C PHE A 233 29.62 11.66 6.16
N ARG A 234 30.88 11.78 6.57
CA ARG A 234 31.45 12.98 7.23
C ARG A 234 32.65 13.48 6.47
N ALA A 235 32.57 14.74 6.07
CA ALA A 235 33.74 15.42 5.55
C ALA A 235 34.72 15.74 6.70
N LYS A 236 35.98 15.92 6.35
CA LYS A 236 37.03 16.21 7.35
C LYS A 236 36.72 17.52 8.10
N GLY A 237 36.60 17.42 9.43
CA GLY A 237 36.28 18.56 10.27
C GLY A 237 34.83 18.99 10.34
N GLU A 238 33.95 18.17 9.78
CA GLU A 238 32.50 18.35 9.85
C GLU A 238 31.93 17.80 11.16
N THR A 239 30.97 18.49 11.77
CA THR A 239 30.34 18.13 13.06
C THR A 239 28.83 17.86 12.89
N ALA A 240 28.37 17.57 11.68
CA ALA A 240 26.95 17.32 11.40
C ALA A 240 26.47 16.02 12.07
N THR A 241 25.21 15.98 12.45
CA THR A 241 24.50 14.77 12.87
C THR A 241 23.94 14.04 11.65
N ASP A 242 23.54 12.78 11.82
CA ASP A 242 22.83 12.04 10.77
C ASP A 242 21.45 12.63 10.54
N PHE A 243 20.94 12.40 9.33
CA PHE A 243 19.55 12.75 9.00
C PHE A 243 18.61 11.93 9.87
N ASP A 244 17.70 12.60 10.51
CA ASP A 244 16.61 12.00 11.27
C ASP A 244 15.28 12.66 10.88
N PHE A 245 14.30 11.82 10.63
CA PHE A 245 12.96 12.26 10.25
C PHE A 245 11.93 11.43 11.05
N PRO A 246 11.06 12.07 11.83
CA PRO A 246 10.09 11.36 12.64
C PRO A 246 8.99 10.75 11.75
N LEU A 247 9.18 9.49 11.37
CA LEU A 247 8.16 8.73 10.65
C LEU A 247 7.10 8.26 11.64
N SER A 248 5.91 8.82 11.55
CA SER A 248 4.74 8.42 12.33
C SER A 248 3.61 8.07 11.38
N PHE A 249 3.47 6.78 11.05
CA PHE A 249 2.37 6.30 10.21
C PHE A 249 1.21 5.81 11.04
N ASP A 250 0.02 6.28 10.71
CA ASP A 250 -1.22 5.67 11.19
C ASP A 250 -1.29 4.22 10.67
N ASP A 251 -1.52 3.27 11.57
CA ASP A 251 -1.80 1.90 11.15
C ASP A 251 -3.17 1.83 10.48
N VAL A 252 -3.14 1.81 9.15
CA VAL A 252 -4.34 1.72 8.32
C VAL A 252 -4.70 0.26 8.01
N SER A 253 -3.71 -0.66 8.08
CA SER A 253 -3.92 -2.08 7.76
C SER A 253 -4.95 -2.73 8.70
N GLY A 254 -4.94 -2.36 9.97
CA GLY A 254 -5.90 -2.81 10.97
C GLY A 254 -7.35 -2.40 10.67
N ILE A 255 -7.59 -1.35 9.88
CA ILE A 255 -8.95 -0.93 9.53
C ILE A 255 -9.59 -1.95 8.59
N PHE A 256 -8.83 -2.49 7.62
CA PHE A 256 -9.32 -3.51 6.70
C PHE A 256 -9.65 -4.84 7.42
N ASN A 257 -8.94 -5.15 8.52
CA ASN A 257 -9.11 -6.39 9.28
C ASN A 257 -10.00 -6.23 10.51
N LYS A 258 -10.21 -5.01 11.00
CA LYS A 258 -10.91 -4.73 12.26
C LYS A 258 -12.35 -5.27 12.30
N ASN A 259 -12.98 -5.39 11.13
CA ASN A 259 -14.33 -5.91 10.96
C ASN A 259 -14.35 -7.34 10.38
N SER A 260 -13.22 -8.06 10.45
CA SER A 260 -13.11 -9.44 9.96
C SER A 260 -13.98 -10.43 10.74
N LYS A 261 -14.37 -10.09 11.98
CA LYS A 261 -15.34 -10.88 12.74
C LYS A 261 -16.75 -10.48 12.32
N PRO A 262 -17.63 -11.45 12.06
CA PRO A 262 -19.02 -11.18 11.74
C PRO A 262 -19.66 -10.42 12.92
N THR A 263 -20.06 -9.19 12.68
CA THR A 263 -20.81 -8.37 13.62
C THR A 263 -22.26 -8.29 13.17
N LEU A 264 -23.17 -8.04 14.09
CA LEU A 264 -24.59 -7.79 13.74
C LEU A 264 -24.72 -6.62 12.75
N LEU A 265 -23.83 -5.63 12.86
CA LEU A 265 -23.79 -4.48 11.93
C LEU A 265 -23.37 -4.91 10.52
N SER A 266 -22.34 -5.76 10.35
CA SER A 266 -21.93 -6.25 9.05
C SER A 266 -22.99 -7.12 8.39
N LEU A 267 -23.71 -7.91 9.20
CA LEU A 267 -24.83 -8.72 8.76
C LEU A 267 -26.01 -7.84 8.31
N SER A 268 -26.36 -6.81 9.08
CA SER A 268 -27.45 -5.91 8.74
C SER A 268 -27.19 -5.10 7.47
N ILE A 269 -25.96 -4.65 7.24
CA ILE A 269 -25.57 -3.95 6.02
C ILE A 269 -25.62 -4.90 4.81
N GLY A 270 -25.17 -6.17 4.98
CA GLY A 270 -25.22 -7.16 3.90
C GLY A 270 -26.64 -7.63 3.54
N ILE A 271 -27.58 -7.57 4.47
CA ILE A 271 -28.99 -7.97 4.24
C ILE A 271 -29.86 -6.77 3.80
N GLY A 272 -29.48 -5.55 4.17
CA GLY A 272 -30.23 -4.32 3.86
C GLY A 272 -30.01 -3.78 2.46
N LEU A 273 -29.16 -4.42 1.66
CA LEU A 273 -28.89 -4.16 0.25
C LEU A 273 -29.56 -5.22 -0.63
#